data_c723bee57fc857882c9873b849aa002b
#
_entry.id   c723bee57fc857882c9873b849aa002b
#
_cell.length_a   1.000
_cell.length_b   1.000
_cell.length_c   1.000
_cell.angle_alpha   90.00
_cell.angle_beta   90.00
_cell.angle_gamma   90.00
#
_symmetry.space_group_name_H-M   'P 1'
#
loop_
_entity.id
_entity.type
_entity.pdbx_description
1 polymer ?
#
loop_
_entity_poly.entity_id
_entity_poly.type
_entity_poly.pdbx_seq_one_letter_code
_entity_poly.pdbx_strand_id
1 'polypeptide(L)'
;MVVGMDEVGKGAWAGPLTVCAVVPDRNRRIMGVRDSKMLNEAEREALFGRVTAWAEAWGVGHASNDECDDLGMSNAQRLAARRALDGLDLAPDRVLLDGRWDFVGGGIAQTIVGGDATSLSIAAASVVAKVTRDRLMREADGLFPGYGFAEGKGYPNPAHRSALMDRGATSFHRRSWSFMDGLPALGEPRRRPAGSHPQLFD
;
A
#
# COMPACT_ATOMS: atom_id res chain seq x y z
N MET A 1 1.74 -18.02 16.05
CA MET A 1 1.05 -17.69 14.79
C MET A 1 1.98 -16.89 13.89
N VAL A 2 2.00 -17.16 12.58
CA VAL A 2 2.86 -16.46 11.60
C VAL A 2 1.99 -15.69 10.63
N VAL A 3 2.31 -14.39 10.43
CA VAL A 3 1.61 -13.47 9.54
C VAL A 3 2.55 -13.09 8.39
N GLY A 4 2.05 -13.01 7.18
CA GLY A 4 2.77 -12.39 6.05
C GLY A 4 2.26 -10.98 5.81
N MET A 5 3.16 -10.05 5.50
CA MET A 5 2.79 -8.66 5.18
C MET A 5 3.50 -8.17 3.93
N ASP A 6 2.80 -7.35 3.16
CA ASP A 6 3.34 -6.64 2.01
C ASP A 6 2.67 -5.27 1.87
N GLU A 7 3.34 -4.34 1.17
CA GLU A 7 2.84 -3.00 0.92
C GLU A 7 2.69 -2.67 -0.57
N VAL A 8 1.82 -1.71 -0.86
CA VAL A 8 1.62 -1.15 -2.19
C VAL A 8 1.41 0.36 -2.13
N GLY A 9 1.85 1.06 -3.16
CA GLY A 9 1.65 2.51 -3.26
C GLY A 9 2.76 3.35 -2.64
N LYS A 10 3.89 2.77 -2.21
CA LYS A 10 5.02 3.50 -1.61
C LYS A 10 5.59 4.57 -2.55
N GLY A 11 5.78 4.27 -3.83
CA GLY A 11 6.29 5.20 -4.85
C GLY A 11 5.21 5.97 -5.62
N ALA A 12 3.95 5.87 -5.25
CA ALA A 12 2.88 6.62 -5.91
C ALA A 12 2.88 8.10 -5.51
N TRP A 13 2.56 9.00 -6.45
CA TRP A 13 2.44 10.43 -6.20
C TRP A 13 1.06 10.83 -5.67
N ALA A 14 0.07 9.95 -5.79
CA ALA A 14 -1.29 10.16 -5.28
C ALA A 14 -1.85 8.92 -4.58
N GLY A 15 -2.77 9.18 -3.66
CA GLY A 15 -3.48 8.15 -2.92
C GLY A 15 -2.69 7.55 -1.76
N PRO A 16 -3.34 6.62 -1.03
CA PRO A 16 -2.77 6.06 0.19
C PRO A 16 -1.60 5.11 -0.08
N LEU A 17 -0.75 4.96 0.93
CA LEU A 17 0.07 3.78 1.13
C LEU A 17 -0.80 2.71 1.79
N THR A 18 -0.77 1.49 1.27
CA THR A 18 -1.59 0.38 1.79
C THR A 18 -0.69 -0.78 2.19
N VAL A 19 -0.91 -1.32 3.37
CA VAL A 19 -0.26 -2.54 3.87
C VAL A 19 -1.35 -3.58 4.15
N CYS A 20 -1.06 -4.83 3.85
CA CYS A 20 -1.92 -5.95 4.23
C CYS A 20 -1.15 -6.95 5.09
N ALA A 21 -1.87 -7.54 6.03
CA ALA A 21 -1.43 -8.65 6.88
C ALA A 21 -2.33 -9.86 6.62
N VAL A 22 -1.75 -11.05 6.41
CA VAL A 22 -2.48 -12.30 6.17
C VAL A 22 -1.98 -13.40 7.06
N VAL A 23 -2.89 -14.05 7.79
CA VAL A 23 -2.67 -15.32 8.50
C VAL A 23 -3.07 -16.47 7.58
N PRO A 24 -2.12 -17.32 7.15
CA PRO A 24 -2.45 -18.43 6.27
C PRO A 24 -3.20 -19.54 7.02
N ASP A 25 -4.27 -20.06 6.43
CA ASP A 25 -4.85 -21.32 6.91
C ASP A 25 -3.91 -22.49 6.59
N ARG A 26 -3.36 -23.11 7.63
CA ARG A 26 -2.37 -24.18 7.51
C ARG A 26 -2.99 -25.52 7.07
N ASN A 27 -4.29 -25.68 7.22
CA ASN A 27 -5.03 -26.91 6.91
C ASN A 27 -5.55 -26.94 5.46
N ARG A 28 -5.56 -25.78 4.79
CA ARG A 28 -6.09 -25.63 3.43
C ARG A 28 -4.98 -25.17 2.48
N ARG A 29 -4.98 -25.73 1.28
CA ARG A 29 -4.06 -25.31 0.21
C ARG A 29 -4.72 -24.29 -0.70
N ILE A 30 -3.94 -23.30 -1.13
CA ILE A 30 -4.31 -22.35 -2.17
C ILE A 30 -3.24 -22.36 -3.26
N MET A 31 -3.65 -22.34 -4.53
CA MET A 31 -2.76 -22.38 -5.70
C MET A 31 -2.79 -21.07 -6.47
N GLY A 32 -1.70 -20.73 -7.17
CA GLY A 32 -1.64 -19.60 -8.09
C GLY A 32 -1.40 -18.22 -7.42
N VAL A 33 -1.13 -18.17 -6.11
CA VAL A 33 -0.96 -16.90 -5.38
C VAL A 33 0.37 -16.23 -5.72
N ARG A 34 1.46 -16.99 -5.88
CA ARG A 34 2.81 -16.48 -6.14
C ARG A 34 2.97 -15.83 -7.51
N ASP A 35 2.12 -16.18 -8.45
CA ASP A 35 2.17 -15.69 -9.85
C ASP A 35 1.28 -14.44 -10.04
N SER A 36 0.83 -13.79 -8.97
CA SER A 36 -0.15 -12.69 -9.01
C SER A 36 0.30 -11.47 -9.83
N LYS A 37 1.61 -11.25 -9.95
CA LYS A 37 2.18 -10.18 -10.79
C LYS A 37 1.95 -10.40 -12.29
N MET A 38 1.77 -11.66 -12.72
CA MET A 38 1.49 -12.05 -14.11
C MET A 38 -0.01 -11.97 -14.46
N LEU A 39 -0.88 -11.82 -13.46
CA LEU A 39 -2.32 -11.80 -13.62
C LEU A 39 -2.82 -10.45 -14.13
N ASN A 40 -3.83 -10.48 -15.01
CA ASN A 40 -4.60 -9.30 -15.35
C ASN A 40 -5.50 -8.87 -14.16
N GLU A 41 -6.21 -7.75 -14.32
CA GLU A 41 -7.01 -7.19 -13.22
C GLU A 41 -8.16 -8.12 -12.80
N ALA A 42 -8.90 -8.70 -13.77
CA ALA A 42 -10.03 -9.59 -13.46
C ALA A 42 -9.58 -10.89 -12.76
N GLU A 43 -8.47 -11.47 -13.22
CA GLU A 43 -7.86 -12.63 -12.58
C GLU A 43 -7.38 -12.33 -11.17
N ARG A 44 -6.83 -11.12 -10.95
CA ARG A 44 -6.36 -10.68 -9.63
C ARG A 44 -7.54 -10.44 -8.68
N GLU A 45 -8.65 -9.89 -9.17
CA GLU A 45 -9.90 -9.75 -8.40
C GLU A 45 -10.47 -11.13 -8.00
N ALA A 46 -10.47 -12.10 -8.91
CA ALA A 46 -10.89 -13.47 -8.60
C ALA A 46 -9.96 -14.13 -7.57
N LEU A 47 -8.64 -13.89 -7.68
CA LEU A 47 -7.67 -14.39 -6.73
C LEU A 47 -7.83 -13.74 -5.34
N PHE A 48 -8.17 -12.45 -5.28
CA PHE A 48 -8.49 -11.75 -4.02
C PHE A 48 -9.61 -12.48 -3.26
N GLY A 49 -10.74 -12.79 -3.93
CA GLY A 49 -11.83 -13.53 -3.30
C GLY A 49 -11.41 -14.91 -2.79
N ARG A 50 -10.54 -15.61 -3.53
CA ARG A 50 -10.01 -16.92 -3.12
C ARG A 50 -9.06 -16.79 -1.92
N VAL A 51 -8.19 -15.78 -1.90
CA VAL A 51 -7.22 -15.53 -0.81
C VAL A 51 -7.96 -15.17 0.47
N THR A 52 -8.91 -14.24 0.41
CA THR A 52 -9.67 -13.79 1.59
C THR A 52 -10.56 -14.88 2.18
N ALA A 53 -11.10 -15.79 1.34
CA ALA A 53 -11.85 -16.95 1.80
C ALA A 53 -10.96 -18.10 2.33
N TRP A 54 -9.69 -18.15 1.92
CA TRP A 54 -8.72 -19.14 2.35
C TRP A 54 -8.02 -18.74 3.64
N ALA A 55 -7.68 -17.47 3.81
CA ALA A 55 -6.94 -16.99 4.98
C ALA A 55 -7.73 -17.24 6.29
N GLU A 56 -7.04 -17.60 7.35
CA GLU A 56 -7.61 -17.69 8.70
C GLU A 56 -8.03 -16.30 9.21
N ALA A 57 -7.19 -15.29 8.93
CA ALA A 57 -7.49 -13.88 9.17
C ALA A 57 -6.70 -13.01 8.17
N TRP A 58 -7.21 -11.83 7.89
CA TRP A 58 -6.50 -10.81 7.13
C TRP A 58 -6.96 -9.41 7.56
N GLY A 59 -6.03 -8.46 7.49
CA GLY A 59 -6.29 -7.08 7.82
C GLY A 59 -5.59 -6.15 6.84
N VAL A 60 -6.20 -5.00 6.56
CA VAL A 60 -5.64 -3.97 5.69
C VAL A 60 -5.55 -2.66 6.45
N GLY A 61 -4.41 -2.01 6.36
CA GLY A 61 -4.19 -0.68 6.89
C GLY A 61 -3.74 0.29 5.79
N HIS A 62 -4.26 1.48 5.87
CA HIS A 62 -3.90 2.57 4.98
C HIS A 62 -3.25 3.71 5.76
N ALA A 63 -2.25 4.34 5.17
CA ALA A 63 -1.86 5.71 5.52
C ALA A 63 -2.28 6.61 4.35
N SER A 64 -3.08 7.63 4.62
CA SER A 64 -3.58 8.55 3.61
C SER A 64 -2.42 9.32 2.95
N ASN A 65 -2.69 9.99 1.83
CA ASN A 65 -1.71 10.88 1.22
C ASN A 65 -1.28 12.00 2.19
N ASP A 66 -2.20 12.53 2.98
CA ASP A 66 -1.88 13.55 4.00
C ASP A 66 -1.02 12.98 5.13
N GLU A 67 -1.30 11.77 5.61
CA GLU A 67 -0.46 11.08 6.59
C GLU A 67 0.92 10.74 6.03
N CYS A 68 1.01 10.41 4.73
CA CYS A 68 2.30 10.23 4.05
C CYS A 68 3.11 11.54 4.01
N ASP A 69 2.43 12.67 3.80
CA ASP A 69 3.06 13.99 3.81
C ASP A 69 3.49 14.43 5.21
N ASP A 70 2.64 14.23 6.22
CA ASP A 70 2.88 14.67 7.57
C ASP A 70 3.93 13.84 8.31
N LEU A 71 3.86 12.52 8.19
CA LEU A 71 4.70 11.58 8.92
C LEU A 71 5.99 11.21 8.18
N GLY A 72 6.03 11.44 6.87
CA GLY A 72 7.02 10.86 5.98
C GLY A 72 6.78 9.37 5.74
N MET A 73 7.34 8.84 4.63
CA MET A 73 7.02 7.49 4.12
C MET A 73 7.31 6.35 5.11
N SER A 74 8.38 6.48 5.90
CA SER A 74 8.76 5.44 6.86
C SER A 74 7.72 5.30 7.98
N ASN A 75 7.30 6.42 8.58
CA ASN A 75 6.31 6.38 9.65
C ASN A 75 4.90 6.11 9.11
N ALA A 76 4.57 6.60 7.91
CA ALA A 76 3.31 6.26 7.23
C ALA A 76 3.20 4.75 6.98
N GLN A 77 4.30 4.09 6.58
CA GLN A 77 4.33 2.64 6.40
C GLN A 77 4.16 1.89 7.73
N ARG A 78 4.81 2.34 8.80
CA ARG A 78 4.61 1.79 10.16
C ARG A 78 3.16 1.95 10.63
N LEU A 79 2.56 3.11 10.40
CA LEU A 79 1.16 3.37 10.74
C LEU A 79 0.21 2.44 9.98
N ALA A 80 0.39 2.31 8.66
CA ALA A 80 -0.40 1.39 7.84
C ALA A 80 -0.22 -0.07 8.28
N ALA A 81 1.02 -0.49 8.62
CA ALA A 81 1.30 -1.83 9.12
C ALA A 81 0.60 -2.11 10.46
N ARG A 82 0.64 -1.15 11.39
CA ARG A 82 -0.07 -1.26 12.67
C ARG A 82 -1.57 -1.43 12.43
N ARG A 83 -2.18 -0.58 11.60
CA ARG A 83 -3.61 -0.67 11.26
C ARG A 83 -3.97 -2.02 10.61
N ALA A 84 -3.08 -2.58 9.79
CA ALA A 84 -3.27 -3.91 9.21
C ALA A 84 -3.22 -5.02 10.26
N LEU A 85 -2.32 -4.93 11.25
CA LEU A 85 -2.22 -5.89 12.35
C LEU A 85 -3.40 -5.76 13.31
N ASP A 86 -3.81 -4.53 13.66
CA ASP A 86 -4.98 -4.27 14.49
C ASP A 86 -6.25 -4.87 13.87
N GLY A 87 -6.36 -4.84 12.54
CA GLY A 87 -7.46 -5.43 11.79
C GLY A 87 -7.52 -6.96 11.77
N LEU A 88 -6.47 -7.65 12.26
CA LEU A 88 -6.49 -9.12 12.41
C LEU A 88 -7.28 -9.58 13.65
N ASP A 89 -7.43 -8.70 14.64
CA ASP A 89 -7.97 -9.04 15.98
C ASP A 89 -7.23 -10.22 16.65
N LEU A 90 -5.94 -10.37 16.33
CA LEU A 90 -5.06 -11.45 16.75
C LEU A 90 -3.65 -10.90 17.01
N ALA A 91 -2.93 -11.46 17.98
CA ALA A 91 -1.54 -11.10 18.26
C ALA A 91 -0.58 -12.09 17.56
N PRO A 92 0.25 -11.65 16.59
CA PRO A 92 1.19 -12.53 15.91
C PRO A 92 2.43 -12.82 16.76
N ASP A 93 2.94 -14.06 16.72
CA ASP A 93 4.25 -14.42 17.28
C ASP A 93 5.40 -14.02 16.33
N ARG A 94 5.12 -14.02 15.01
CA ARG A 94 6.06 -13.69 13.94
C ARG A 94 5.35 -13.00 12.79
N VAL A 95 6.03 -11.99 12.22
CA VAL A 95 5.60 -11.30 11.01
C VAL A 95 6.68 -11.44 9.94
N LEU A 96 6.33 -12.00 8.80
CA LEU A 96 7.19 -12.10 7.62
C LEU A 96 6.91 -10.87 6.73
N LEU A 97 7.92 -10.07 6.45
CA LEU A 97 7.81 -8.84 5.66
C LEU A 97 8.48 -9.00 4.30
N ASP A 98 7.85 -8.52 3.23
CA ASP A 98 8.56 -8.35 1.98
C ASP A 98 9.60 -7.23 2.10
N GLY A 99 10.77 -7.43 1.45
CA GLY A 99 11.83 -6.43 1.37
C GLY A 99 12.90 -6.55 2.45
N ARG A 100 13.58 -5.41 2.73
CA ARG A 100 14.79 -5.36 3.58
C ARG A 100 14.60 -4.57 4.86
N TRP A 101 13.48 -3.91 5.01
CA TRP A 101 13.24 -2.99 6.12
C TRP A 101 12.12 -3.47 7.04
N ASP A 102 12.43 -3.50 8.34
CA ASP A 102 11.45 -3.79 9.38
C ASP A 102 10.60 -2.52 9.65
N PHE A 103 9.36 -2.55 9.19
CA PHE A 103 8.37 -1.51 9.43
C PHE A 103 7.32 -1.90 10.49
N VAL A 104 7.51 -3.04 11.16
CA VAL A 104 6.65 -3.51 12.26
C VAL A 104 7.30 -3.23 13.63
N GLY A 105 8.59 -3.57 13.74
CA GLY A 105 9.31 -3.43 15.02
C GLY A 105 8.97 -4.52 16.03
N GLY A 106 9.27 -4.25 17.30
CA GLY A 106 8.93 -5.16 18.41
C GLY A 106 9.67 -6.49 18.44
N GLY A 107 10.69 -6.70 17.58
CA GLY A 107 11.49 -7.93 17.54
C GLY A 107 10.75 -9.17 17.00
N ILE A 108 9.52 -9.01 16.49
CA ILE A 108 8.72 -10.10 15.93
C ILE A 108 8.81 -10.21 14.40
N ALA A 109 9.39 -9.21 13.74
CA ALA A 109 9.49 -9.15 12.29
C ALA A 109 10.71 -9.93 11.76
N GLN A 110 10.51 -10.53 10.59
CA GLN A 110 11.57 -11.12 9.76
C GLN A 110 11.40 -10.62 8.34
N THR A 111 12.41 -9.92 7.82
CA THR A 111 12.42 -9.42 6.45
C THR A 111 12.90 -10.50 5.48
N ILE A 112 12.24 -10.59 4.32
CA ILE A 112 12.53 -11.56 3.26
C ILE A 112 12.56 -10.81 1.93
N VAL A 113 13.71 -10.71 1.31
CA VAL A 113 13.83 -10.08 -0.03
C VAL A 113 13.16 -10.96 -1.08
N GLY A 114 12.20 -10.40 -1.81
CA GLY A 114 11.38 -11.16 -2.75
C GLY A 114 10.47 -12.17 -2.03
N GLY A 115 10.01 -11.81 -0.85
CA GLY A 115 9.14 -12.65 -0.02
C GLY A 115 7.83 -13.00 -0.71
N ASP A 116 7.32 -12.13 -1.56
CA ASP A 116 6.11 -12.36 -2.36
C ASP A 116 6.25 -13.54 -3.35
N ALA A 117 7.48 -13.83 -3.80
CA ALA A 117 7.77 -15.00 -4.65
C ALA A 117 8.04 -16.28 -3.84
N THR A 118 8.48 -16.17 -2.58
CA THR A 118 8.99 -17.30 -1.80
C THR A 118 8.09 -17.70 -0.63
N SER A 119 7.35 -16.76 -0.05
CA SER A 119 6.43 -16.98 1.06
C SER A 119 4.98 -16.85 0.63
N LEU A 120 4.17 -17.89 0.89
CA LEU A 120 2.75 -17.90 0.52
C LEU A 120 1.94 -16.83 1.26
N SER A 121 2.26 -16.58 2.54
CA SER A 121 1.56 -15.56 3.33
C SER A 121 1.87 -14.13 2.87
N ILE A 122 3.13 -13.86 2.47
CA ILE A 122 3.51 -12.56 1.88
C ILE A 122 2.86 -12.40 0.50
N ALA A 123 2.90 -13.44 -0.35
CA ALA A 123 2.23 -13.42 -1.66
C ALA A 123 0.72 -13.15 -1.53
N ALA A 124 0.06 -13.77 -0.56
CA ALA A 124 -1.34 -13.53 -0.26
C ALA A 124 -1.59 -12.08 0.19
N ALA A 125 -0.75 -11.54 1.08
CA ALA A 125 -0.80 -10.14 1.50
C ALA A 125 -0.61 -9.16 0.34
N SER A 126 0.32 -9.46 -0.58
CA SER A 126 0.57 -8.68 -1.80
C SER A 126 -0.70 -8.58 -2.66
N VAL A 127 -1.40 -9.70 -2.90
CA VAL A 127 -2.66 -9.71 -3.67
C VAL A 127 -3.72 -8.84 -2.99
N VAL A 128 -3.94 -9.02 -1.68
CA VAL A 128 -4.98 -8.29 -0.96
C VAL A 128 -4.66 -6.79 -0.91
N ALA A 129 -3.42 -6.42 -0.61
CA ALA A 129 -2.99 -5.02 -0.61
C ALA A 129 -3.20 -4.38 -1.99
N LYS A 130 -2.76 -5.06 -3.05
CA LYS A 130 -2.84 -4.57 -4.43
C LYS A 130 -4.27 -4.35 -4.87
N VAL A 131 -5.15 -5.35 -4.70
CA VAL A 131 -6.55 -5.24 -5.13
C VAL A 131 -7.29 -4.17 -4.34
N THR A 132 -7.10 -4.13 -3.02
CA THR A 132 -7.75 -3.13 -2.17
C THR A 132 -7.36 -1.71 -2.57
N ARG A 133 -6.06 -1.46 -2.77
CA ARG A 133 -5.60 -0.13 -3.20
C ARG A 133 -6.05 0.22 -4.61
N ASP A 134 -6.03 -0.72 -5.54
CA ASP A 134 -6.45 -0.47 -6.93
C ASP A 134 -7.95 -0.10 -7.01
N ARG A 135 -8.80 -0.68 -6.15
CA ARG A 135 -10.21 -0.29 -6.01
C ARG A 135 -10.34 1.16 -5.56
N LEU A 136 -9.60 1.57 -4.50
CA LEU A 136 -9.58 2.96 -4.04
C LEU A 136 -9.12 3.93 -5.14
N MET A 137 -8.12 3.54 -5.94
CA MET A 137 -7.64 4.39 -7.03
C MET A 137 -8.64 4.51 -8.18
N ARG A 138 -9.44 3.47 -8.46
CA ARG A 138 -10.55 3.54 -9.44
C ARG A 138 -11.68 4.45 -8.96
N GLU A 139 -12.04 4.37 -7.68
CA GLU A 139 -13.03 5.28 -7.07
C GLU A 139 -12.54 6.73 -7.12
N ALA A 140 -11.27 6.96 -6.80
CA ALA A 140 -10.65 8.28 -6.86
C ALA A 140 -10.61 8.88 -8.27
N ASP A 141 -10.54 8.06 -9.32
CA ASP A 141 -10.55 8.52 -10.71
C ASP A 141 -11.87 9.25 -11.06
N GLY A 142 -12.99 8.76 -10.50
CA GLY A 142 -14.29 9.43 -10.62
C GLY A 142 -14.38 10.76 -9.86
N LEU A 143 -13.65 10.90 -8.76
CA LEU A 143 -13.61 12.12 -7.94
C LEU A 143 -12.62 13.16 -8.49
N PHE A 144 -11.54 12.70 -9.13
CA PHE A 144 -10.46 13.53 -9.69
C PHE A 144 -10.23 13.15 -11.17
N PRO A 145 -11.18 13.46 -12.07
CA PRO A 145 -11.09 13.02 -13.46
C PRO A 145 -9.92 13.66 -14.21
N GLY A 146 -9.32 12.88 -15.09
CA GLY A 146 -8.26 13.32 -16.00
C GLY A 146 -6.84 13.13 -15.47
N TYR A 147 -6.64 12.55 -14.28
CA TYR A 147 -5.32 12.16 -13.77
C TYR A 147 -4.98 10.69 -14.09
N GLY A 148 -5.93 9.91 -14.59
CA GLY A 148 -5.75 8.51 -14.96
C GLY A 148 -5.46 7.61 -13.77
N PHE A 149 -6.12 7.84 -12.64
CA PHE A 149 -5.93 7.03 -11.44
C PHE A 149 -6.46 5.61 -11.60
N ALA A 150 -7.47 5.41 -12.44
CA ALA A 150 -7.99 4.08 -12.74
C ALA A 150 -6.96 3.17 -13.42
N GLU A 151 -6.12 3.71 -14.31
CA GLU A 151 -5.07 2.96 -15.02
C GLU A 151 -3.74 3.03 -14.29
N GLY A 152 -3.29 4.25 -14.00
CA GLY A 152 -1.95 4.54 -13.47
C GLY A 152 -1.80 4.32 -11.97
N LYS A 153 -2.91 4.14 -11.25
CA LYS A 153 -2.94 3.92 -9.79
C LYS A 153 -2.15 4.96 -8.99
N GLY A 154 -2.08 6.19 -9.52
CA GLY A 154 -1.36 7.31 -8.91
C GLY A 154 0.17 7.28 -9.05
N TYR A 155 0.72 6.33 -9.78
CA TYR A 155 2.16 6.31 -10.07
C TYR A 155 2.53 7.32 -11.17
N PRO A 156 3.81 7.78 -11.22
CA PRO A 156 4.28 8.82 -12.14
C PRO A 156 4.47 8.30 -13.58
N ASN A 157 3.40 7.90 -14.25
CA ASN A 157 3.41 7.58 -15.67
C ASN A 157 3.29 8.86 -16.53
N PRO A 158 3.52 8.81 -17.85
CA PRO A 158 3.46 9.99 -18.73
C PRO A 158 2.11 10.72 -18.69
N ALA A 159 0.99 9.99 -18.67
CA ALA A 159 -0.35 10.60 -18.63
C ALA A 159 -0.59 11.37 -17.31
N HIS A 160 -0.21 10.76 -16.17
CA HIS A 160 -0.33 11.42 -14.87
C HIS A 160 0.55 12.67 -14.77
N ARG A 161 1.80 12.61 -15.30
CA ARG A 161 2.69 13.78 -15.36
C ARG A 161 2.12 14.91 -16.22
N SER A 162 1.56 14.60 -17.39
CA SER A 162 0.91 15.58 -18.25
C SER A 162 -0.27 16.24 -17.54
N ALA A 163 -1.14 15.43 -16.91
CA ALA A 163 -2.28 15.94 -16.16
C ALA A 163 -1.87 16.91 -15.03
N LEU A 164 -0.77 16.59 -14.33
CA LEU A 164 -0.22 17.47 -13.29
C LEU A 164 0.30 18.81 -13.87
N MET A 165 0.95 18.78 -15.04
CA MET A 165 1.41 20.01 -15.69
C MET A 165 0.25 20.88 -16.19
N ASP A 166 -0.83 20.26 -16.67
CA ASP A 166 -1.98 20.96 -17.24
C ASP A 166 -2.96 21.48 -16.17
N ARG A 167 -3.06 20.83 -15.02
CA ARG A 167 -4.13 21.04 -14.01
C ARG A 167 -3.61 21.31 -12.60
N GLY A 168 -2.32 21.09 -12.35
CA GLY A 168 -1.75 21.12 -10.99
C GLY A 168 -2.09 19.88 -10.16
N ALA A 169 -1.70 19.90 -8.91
CA ALA A 169 -2.01 18.83 -7.95
C ALA A 169 -3.41 18.99 -7.35
N THR A 170 -4.00 17.87 -6.93
CA THR A 170 -5.24 17.85 -6.13
C THR A 170 -4.95 17.53 -4.67
N SER A 171 -5.96 17.62 -3.80
CA SER A 171 -5.89 17.20 -2.41
C SER A 171 -5.58 15.71 -2.22
N PHE A 172 -5.69 14.90 -3.25
CA PHE A 172 -5.39 13.47 -3.24
C PHE A 172 -3.92 13.15 -3.56
N HIS A 173 -3.13 14.15 -3.96
CA HIS A 173 -1.69 14.00 -4.22
C HIS A 173 -0.87 14.14 -2.94
N ARG A 174 0.34 13.54 -2.93
CA ARG A 174 1.34 13.67 -1.88
C ARG A 174 2.13 14.95 -2.10
N ARG A 175 1.65 16.03 -1.55
CA ARG A 175 2.08 17.39 -1.87
C ARG A 175 3.37 17.85 -1.20
N SER A 176 3.94 17.06 -0.30
CA SER A 176 5.26 17.33 0.29
C SER A 176 6.42 16.84 -0.60
N TRP A 177 6.13 16.05 -1.62
CA TRP A 177 7.14 15.39 -2.45
C TRP A 177 7.77 16.32 -3.48
N SER A 178 9.01 15.99 -3.91
CA SER A 178 9.81 16.82 -4.81
C SER A 178 9.19 17.06 -6.20
N PHE A 179 8.30 16.18 -6.67
CA PHE A 179 7.64 16.42 -7.96
C PHE A 179 6.81 17.71 -7.97
N MET A 180 6.37 18.18 -6.80
CA MET A 180 5.63 19.43 -6.64
C MET A 180 6.46 20.66 -7.02
N ASP A 181 7.79 20.60 -6.93
CA ASP A 181 8.67 21.73 -7.21
C ASP A 181 8.66 22.14 -8.69
N GLY A 182 8.36 21.22 -9.58
CA GLY A 182 8.31 21.46 -11.03
C GLY A 182 6.92 21.74 -11.56
N LEU A 183 5.89 21.78 -10.74
CA LEU A 183 4.52 22.02 -11.19
C LEU A 183 4.21 23.52 -11.32
N PRO A 184 3.35 23.90 -12.27
CA PRO A 184 2.81 25.25 -12.35
C PRO A 184 1.98 25.56 -11.07
N ALA A 185 1.82 26.84 -10.75
CA ALA A 185 1.00 27.29 -9.61
C ALA A 185 -0.51 27.14 -9.89
N LEU A 186 -0.92 25.94 -10.29
CA LEU A 186 -2.29 25.50 -10.54
C LEU A 186 -2.68 24.45 -9.52
N GLY A 187 -3.96 24.36 -9.17
CA GLY A 187 -4.47 23.38 -8.23
C GLY A 187 -4.00 23.60 -6.79
N GLU A 188 -3.88 22.51 -6.02
CA GLU A 188 -3.50 22.57 -4.63
C GLU A 188 -2.00 22.90 -4.44
N PRO A 189 -1.67 23.78 -3.49
CA PRO A 189 -0.29 24.19 -3.26
C PRO A 189 0.53 23.06 -2.64
N ARG A 190 1.88 23.19 -2.77
CA ARG A 190 2.81 22.33 -2.06
C ARG A 190 2.53 22.34 -0.56
N ARG A 191 2.54 21.17 0.05
CA ARG A 191 2.45 21.00 1.49
C ARG A 191 3.85 20.93 2.09
N ARG A 192 4.08 21.63 3.19
CA ARG A 192 5.30 21.44 3.98
C ARG A 192 5.07 20.26 4.90
N PRO A 193 6.03 19.31 5.02
CA PRO A 193 5.95 18.28 6.04
C PRO A 193 5.76 18.95 7.40
N ALA A 194 4.88 18.40 8.23
CA ALA A 194 4.85 18.81 9.63
C ALA A 194 6.24 18.55 10.20
N GLY A 195 6.84 19.54 10.88
CA GLY A 195 8.21 19.44 11.41
C GLY A 195 8.37 18.13 12.17
N SER A 196 9.59 17.60 12.20
CA SER A 196 9.96 16.29 12.77
C SER A 196 9.11 15.97 14.00
N HIS A 197 8.13 15.09 13.83
CA HIS A 197 7.36 14.57 14.95
C HIS A 197 8.32 13.81 15.86
N PRO A 198 8.27 14.00 17.18
CA PRO A 198 8.96 13.13 18.11
C PRO A 198 8.50 11.70 17.80
N GLN A 199 9.40 10.74 17.94
CA GLN A 199 9.22 9.36 17.57
C GLN A 199 7.86 8.83 18.10
N LEU A 200 6.91 8.60 17.20
CA LEU A 200 5.60 8.04 17.55
C LEU A 200 5.67 6.53 17.84
N PHE A 201 6.91 5.98 17.80
CA PHE A 201 7.13 4.53 17.80
C PHE A 201 8.49 4.23 18.48
N ASP A 202 8.52 4.21 19.80
CA ASP A 202 9.51 3.51 20.62
C ASP A 202 9.01 2.10 20.93
#